data_b877d87780ffe444695e54949dd947ed
#
_entry.id   b877d87780ffe444695e54949dd947ed
#
_cell.length_a   1.000
_cell.length_b   1.000
_cell.length_c   1.000
_cell.angle_alpha   90.00
_cell.angle_beta   90.00
_cell.angle_gamma   90.00
#
_symmetry.space_group_name_H-M   'P 1'
#
loop_
_entity.id
_entity.type
_entity.pdbx_description
1 polymer ?
#
loop_
_entity_poly.entity_id
_entity_poly.type
_entity_poly.pdbx_seq_one_letter_code
_entity_poly.pdbx_strand_id
1 'polypeptide(L)'
;VYKRQMVSAYGDMENIRSAMNQGAFDFTTKPINLEDLERTIEKAAEQIAFIKQAQREHTQLESIQNDLHVAQEIQQTILPKTFPPFPELKSFDLYAYMNAAKYVGGDFYDFFRIDQDRLGFVIADVSGKGVPAAIFMAISRTVIRAIALTENSASMCMQRSNNILCQESVNDMFVTVFYGILNIHTGTVTYSNAGHNPPILMKKDGSISKVPPTGDMILGAINDACYHEKELKMSPGDNLFLYTDGVTEAMNTKHELYSEQRLLENCRTLAGKNPKEVVEKITETVGEFVVGAVQSDDITSVSYTHLRAHETELH
;
A
#
# COMPACT_ATOMS: atom_id res chain seq x y z
N VAL A 1 -0.50 37.47 18.11
CA VAL A 1 -1.63 37.62 19.05
C VAL A 1 -1.24 38.70 20.04
N TYR A 2 -1.96 39.85 20.06
CA TYR A 2 -1.74 40.91 21.03
C TYR A 2 -2.68 40.67 22.22
N LYS A 3 -2.14 40.57 23.42
CA LYS A 3 -2.89 40.57 24.66
C LYS A 3 -3.01 42.01 25.17
N ARG A 4 -4.22 42.46 25.49
CA ARG A 4 -4.48 43.82 25.99
C ARG A 4 -4.82 43.74 27.47
N GLN A 5 -4.13 44.53 28.28
CA GLN A 5 -4.43 44.78 29.68
C GLN A 5 -5.11 46.13 29.84
N MET A 6 -6.08 46.19 30.72
CA MET A 6 -6.79 47.45 31.00
C MET A 6 -6.39 48.01 32.37
N VAL A 7 -6.19 49.30 32.45
CA VAL A 7 -5.94 50.03 33.69
C VAL A 7 -7.20 50.86 34.01
N SER A 8 -7.85 50.58 35.14
CA SER A 8 -9.08 51.25 35.55
C SER A 8 -8.92 52.00 36.86
N ALA A 9 -9.73 53.06 37.08
CA ALA A 9 -9.87 53.73 38.37
C ALA A 9 -10.69 52.84 39.34
N TYR A 10 -10.49 53.03 40.62
CA TYR A 10 -11.20 52.31 41.68
C TYR A 10 -12.75 52.46 41.53
N GLY A 11 -13.48 51.36 41.39
CA GLY A 11 -14.96 51.37 41.40
C GLY A 11 -15.61 51.18 40.03
N ASP A 12 -14.88 51.03 38.91
CA ASP A 12 -15.46 50.98 37.55
C ASP A 12 -15.72 49.54 37.05
N MET A 13 -16.54 48.79 37.77
CA MET A 13 -16.83 47.36 37.51
C MET A 13 -17.55 47.11 36.18
N GLU A 14 -18.40 48.04 35.71
CA GLU A 14 -19.11 47.88 34.42
C GLU A 14 -18.16 47.99 33.24
N ASN A 15 -17.24 48.95 33.26
CA ASN A 15 -16.23 49.12 32.23
C ASN A 15 -15.23 47.95 32.23
N ILE A 16 -14.83 47.43 33.38
CA ILE A 16 -14.00 46.25 33.53
C ILE A 16 -14.66 45.01 32.87
N ARG A 17 -15.94 44.75 33.22
CA ARG A 17 -16.73 43.66 32.61
C ARG A 17 -16.88 43.81 31.12
N SER A 18 -17.12 44.98 30.64
CA SER A 18 -17.23 45.27 29.20
C SER A 18 -15.94 45.00 28.46
N ALA A 19 -14.81 45.41 29.01
CA ALA A 19 -13.50 45.19 28.41
C ALA A 19 -13.09 43.73 28.43
N MET A 20 -13.37 43.02 29.50
CA MET A 20 -13.12 41.56 29.57
C MET A 20 -13.98 40.82 28.55
N ASN A 21 -15.21 41.17 28.36
CA ASN A 21 -16.08 40.61 27.31
C ASN A 21 -15.63 40.96 25.88
N GLN A 22 -14.91 42.09 25.72
CA GLN A 22 -14.29 42.49 24.44
C GLN A 22 -12.91 41.88 24.20
N GLY A 23 -12.45 40.96 25.07
CA GLY A 23 -11.21 40.20 24.90
C GLY A 23 -9.99 40.84 25.57
N ALA A 24 -10.16 41.70 26.58
CA ALA A 24 -9.04 42.08 27.44
C ALA A 24 -8.56 40.83 28.20
N PHE A 25 -7.23 40.70 28.33
CA PHE A 25 -6.62 39.56 28.99
C PHE A 25 -6.76 39.63 30.51
N ASP A 26 -6.57 40.82 31.05
CA ASP A 26 -6.67 41.10 32.48
C ASP A 26 -6.83 42.59 32.71
N PHE A 27 -7.09 43.03 33.98
CA PHE A 27 -7.19 44.40 34.38
C PHE A 27 -6.35 44.66 35.62
N THR A 28 -5.98 45.95 35.82
CA THR A 28 -5.29 46.41 37.02
C THR A 28 -5.89 47.70 37.50
N THR A 29 -6.01 47.92 38.80
CA THR A 29 -6.58 49.14 39.40
C THR A 29 -5.48 50.11 39.79
N LYS A 30 -5.83 51.41 39.80
CA LYS A 30 -4.96 52.46 40.34
C LYS A 30 -5.13 52.56 41.86
N PRO A 31 -4.03 52.70 42.66
CA PRO A 31 -2.63 52.72 42.24
C PRO A 31 -2.15 51.33 41.78
N ILE A 32 -1.30 51.28 40.75
CA ILE A 32 -0.82 50.06 40.15
C ILE A 32 0.06 49.31 41.15
N ASN A 33 -0.30 48.07 41.48
CA ASN A 33 0.53 47.14 42.23
C ASN A 33 1.50 46.46 41.22
N LEU A 34 2.80 46.69 41.43
CA LEU A 34 3.80 46.14 40.50
C LEU A 34 3.90 44.62 40.52
N GLU A 35 3.69 43.98 41.68
CA GLU A 35 3.70 42.50 41.78
C GLU A 35 2.52 41.86 41.03
N ASP A 36 1.35 42.43 41.11
CA ASP A 36 0.16 41.93 40.38
C ASP A 36 0.35 42.16 38.87
N LEU A 37 0.91 43.28 38.47
CA LEU A 37 1.22 43.55 37.06
C LEU A 37 2.23 42.55 36.51
N GLU A 38 3.32 42.29 37.27
CA GLU A 38 4.36 41.33 36.88
C GLU A 38 3.75 39.91 36.70
N ARG A 39 2.96 39.40 37.65
CA ARG A 39 2.27 38.13 37.53
C ARG A 39 1.35 38.06 36.33
N THR A 40 0.65 39.15 36.01
CA THR A 40 -0.26 39.18 34.86
C THR A 40 0.55 39.15 33.54
N ILE A 41 1.67 39.86 33.48
CA ILE A 41 2.57 39.83 32.31
C ILE A 41 3.16 38.45 32.12
N GLU A 42 3.64 37.80 33.21
CA GLU A 42 4.17 36.43 33.16
C GLU A 42 3.13 35.45 32.62
N LYS A 43 1.91 35.43 33.18
CA LYS A 43 0.81 34.59 32.69
C LYS A 43 0.46 34.85 31.21
N ALA A 44 0.47 36.12 30.82
CA ALA A 44 0.23 36.47 29.41
C ALA A 44 1.34 35.96 28.49
N ALA A 45 2.61 36.08 28.93
CA ALA A 45 3.76 35.60 28.19
C ALA A 45 3.74 34.06 28.03
N GLU A 46 3.47 33.34 29.13
CA GLU A 46 3.33 31.87 29.11
C GLU A 46 2.21 31.42 28.14
N GLN A 47 1.05 32.07 28.21
CA GLN A 47 -0.05 31.72 27.32
C GLN A 47 0.24 32.03 25.84
N ILE A 48 0.94 33.13 25.57
CA ILE A 48 1.38 33.46 24.21
C ILE A 48 2.42 32.43 23.71
N ALA A 49 3.37 32.01 24.58
CA ALA A 49 4.33 31.00 24.25
C ALA A 49 3.66 29.64 23.91
N PHE A 50 2.71 29.22 24.75
CA PHE A 50 1.93 28.01 24.52
C PHE A 50 1.16 28.04 23.19
N ILE A 51 0.43 29.14 22.90
CA ILE A 51 -0.29 29.28 21.62
C ILE A 51 0.66 29.24 20.41
N LYS A 52 1.80 29.92 20.50
CA LYS A 52 2.80 29.91 19.43
C LYS A 52 3.40 28.53 19.21
N GLN A 53 3.65 27.78 20.28
CA GLN A 53 4.15 26.42 20.19
C GLN A 53 3.11 25.51 19.52
N ALA A 54 1.85 25.53 19.97
CA ALA A 54 0.77 24.77 19.37
C ALA A 54 0.56 25.09 17.87
N GLN A 55 0.66 26.38 17.50
CA GLN A 55 0.59 26.78 16.10
C GLN A 55 1.77 26.22 15.26
N ARG A 56 2.99 26.24 15.81
CA ARG A 56 4.15 25.66 15.10
C ARG A 56 4.01 24.16 14.90
N GLU A 57 3.59 23.45 15.95
CA GLU A 57 3.35 22.01 15.89
C GLU A 57 2.26 21.68 14.86
N HIS A 58 1.16 22.44 14.82
CA HIS A 58 0.10 22.26 13.84
C HIS A 58 0.61 22.47 12.41
N THR A 59 1.34 23.56 12.15
CA THR A 59 1.91 23.84 10.82
C THR A 59 2.93 22.76 10.38
N GLN A 60 3.72 22.24 11.31
CA GLN A 60 4.63 21.11 11.01
C GLN A 60 3.88 19.83 10.66
N LEU A 61 2.81 19.51 11.39
CA LEU A 61 1.97 18.36 11.09
C LEU A 61 1.30 18.47 9.71
N GLU A 62 0.76 19.64 9.37
CA GLU A 62 0.19 19.90 8.05
C GLU A 62 1.23 19.72 6.94
N SER A 63 2.44 20.22 7.14
CA SER A 63 3.53 20.04 6.16
C SER A 63 3.87 18.57 5.96
N ILE A 64 4.05 17.80 7.05
CA ILE A 64 4.34 16.36 6.99
C ILE A 64 3.20 15.60 6.29
N GLN A 65 1.95 15.92 6.58
CA GLN A 65 0.80 15.30 5.93
C GLN A 65 0.80 15.58 4.42
N ASN A 66 1.10 16.80 4.02
CA ASN A 66 1.20 17.15 2.61
C ASN A 66 2.32 16.39 1.91
N ASP A 67 3.50 16.27 2.52
CA ASP A 67 4.63 15.49 1.98
C ASP A 67 4.26 14.01 1.81
N LEU A 68 3.51 13.44 2.76
CA LEU A 68 3.02 12.06 2.68
C LEU A 68 1.97 11.87 1.56
N HIS A 69 1.11 12.86 1.32
CA HIS A 69 0.18 12.83 0.18
C HIS A 69 0.93 12.85 -1.16
N VAL A 70 1.94 13.72 -1.30
CA VAL A 70 2.77 13.74 -2.49
C VAL A 70 3.51 12.41 -2.70
N ALA A 71 4.04 11.81 -1.64
CA ALA A 71 4.67 10.50 -1.69
C ALA A 71 3.68 9.40 -2.14
N GLN A 72 2.43 9.45 -1.67
CA GLN A 72 1.36 8.55 -2.10
C GLN A 72 1.07 8.69 -3.60
N GLU A 73 0.95 9.92 -4.11
CA GLU A 73 0.73 10.17 -5.54
C GLU A 73 1.87 9.63 -6.38
N ILE A 74 3.13 9.84 -5.94
CA ILE A 74 4.32 9.29 -6.63
C ILE A 74 4.26 7.77 -6.63
N GLN A 75 4.03 7.13 -5.47
CA GLN A 75 3.94 5.68 -5.36
C GLN A 75 2.86 5.10 -6.26
N GLN A 76 1.68 5.69 -6.24
CA GLN A 76 0.58 5.28 -7.13
C GLN A 76 0.91 5.46 -8.62
N THR A 77 1.76 6.42 -8.99
CA THR A 77 2.17 6.65 -10.39
C THR A 77 3.15 5.57 -10.86
N ILE A 78 3.90 4.97 -9.97
CA ILE A 78 4.83 3.88 -10.28
C ILE A 78 4.06 2.60 -10.65
N LEU A 79 2.91 2.33 -10.05
CA LEU A 79 2.10 1.13 -10.30
C LEU A 79 1.28 1.25 -11.58
N PRO A 80 1.05 0.16 -12.34
CA PRO A 80 0.13 0.14 -13.45
C PRO A 80 -1.30 0.49 -13.01
N LYS A 81 -1.91 1.51 -13.64
CA LYS A 81 -3.28 1.99 -13.30
C LYS A 81 -4.30 1.74 -14.39
N THR A 82 -3.86 1.51 -15.61
CA THR A 82 -4.76 1.30 -16.75
C THR A 82 -4.96 -0.18 -16.98
N PHE A 83 -6.22 -0.63 -17.00
CA PHE A 83 -6.59 -2.02 -17.23
C PHE A 83 -7.59 -2.14 -18.37
N PRO A 84 -7.41 -3.11 -19.31
CA PRO A 84 -6.23 -3.99 -19.40
C PRO A 84 -4.96 -3.19 -19.75
N PRO A 85 -3.78 -3.57 -19.23
CA PRO A 85 -2.54 -2.83 -19.44
C PRO A 85 -2.03 -2.91 -20.89
N PHE A 86 -2.50 -3.90 -21.65
CA PHE A 86 -2.15 -4.14 -23.06
C PHE A 86 -3.42 -4.42 -23.88
N PRO A 87 -4.21 -3.38 -24.22
CA PRO A 87 -5.53 -3.56 -24.86
C PRO A 87 -5.47 -4.19 -26.25
N GLU A 88 -4.30 -4.17 -26.88
CA GLU A 88 -4.04 -4.82 -28.17
C GLU A 88 -3.94 -6.36 -28.06
N LEU A 89 -3.60 -6.89 -26.89
CA LEU A 89 -3.46 -8.33 -26.67
C LEU A 89 -4.79 -8.91 -26.19
N LYS A 90 -5.42 -9.75 -27.02
CA LYS A 90 -6.73 -10.35 -26.75
C LYS A 90 -6.66 -11.77 -26.17
N SER A 91 -5.45 -12.30 -25.99
CA SER A 91 -5.23 -13.65 -25.47
C SER A 91 -5.32 -13.77 -23.95
N PHE A 92 -5.43 -12.66 -23.26
CA PHE A 92 -5.58 -12.61 -21.79
C PHE A 92 -6.33 -11.36 -21.35
N ASP A 93 -6.81 -11.39 -20.11
CA ASP A 93 -7.30 -10.22 -19.40
C ASP A 93 -6.68 -10.19 -17.98
N LEU A 94 -6.58 -8.99 -17.42
CA LEU A 94 -5.87 -8.77 -16.17
C LEU A 94 -6.44 -7.54 -15.46
N TYR A 95 -6.61 -7.65 -14.16
CA TYR A 95 -7.00 -6.55 -13.28
C TYR A 95 -6.26 -6.63 -11.94
N ALA A 96 -5.94 -5.48 -11.38
CA ALA A 96 -5.29 -5.38 -10.08
C ALA A 96 -5.88 -4.25 -9.24
N TYR A 97 -5.80 -4.43 -7.92
CA TYR A 97 -6.22 -3.46 -6.92
C TYR A 97 -5.19 -3.44 -5.79
N MET A 98 -4.90 -2.26 -5.27
CA MET A 98 -4.06 -2.05 -4.10
C MET A 98 -4.63 -0.93 -3.25
N ASN A 99 -4.69 -1.16 -1.95
CA ASN A 99 -5.07 -0.17 -0.94
C ASN A 99 -4.07 -0.22 0.22
N ALA A 100 -3.27 0.83 0.36
CA ALA A 100 -2.30 0.93 1.44
C ALA A 100 -2.97 1.20 2.79
N ALA A 101 -2.48 0.56 3.86
CA ALA A 101 -2.96 0.77 5.23
C ALA A 101 -2.60 2.16 5.79
N LYS A 102 -1.54 2.76 5.26
CA LYS A 102 -1.10 4.12 5.58
C LYS A 102 -1.12 4.99 4.32
N TYR A 103 -0.58 6.19 4.37
CA TYR A 103 -0.42 7.04 3.19
C TYR A 103 0.34 6.34 2.07
N VAL A 104 1.40 5.59 2.42
CA VAL A 104 2.21 4.80 1.50
C VAL A 104 2.41 3.39 2.05
N GLY A 105 2.53 2.40 1.16
CA GLY A 105 2.62 0.98 1.50
C GLY A 105 3.89 0.29 1.01
N GLY A 106 4.11 -0.95 1.47
CA GLY A 106 5.18 -1.82 1.03
C GLY A 106 4.79 -2.73 -0.14
N ASP A 107 3.51 -2.96 -0.31
CA ASP A 107 2.98 -3.81 -1.37
C ASP A 107 3.20 -3.21 -2.76
N PHE A 108 3.37 -4.08 -3.75
CA PHE A 108 3.30 -3.67 -5.14
C PHE A 108 2.93 -4.83 -6.08
N TYR A 109 2.46 -4.45 -7.25
CA TYR A 109 2.35 -5.32 -8.42
C TYR A 109 2.94 -4.63 -9.65
N ASP A 110 3.37 -5.41 -10.62
CA ASP A 110 3.83 -4.87 -11.91
C ASP A 110 3.52 -5.83 -13.05
N PHE A 111 3.32 -5.27 -14.25
CA PHE A 111 3.07 -5.99 -15.49
C PHE A 111 3.90 -5.34 -16.60
N PHE A 112 4.64 -6.13 -17.35
CA PHE A 112 5.47 -5.62 -18.42
C PHE A 112 5.68 -6.68 -19.51
N ARG A 113 5.82 -6.22 -20.75
CA ARG A 113 6.19 -7.10 -21.85
C ARG A 113 7.69 -7.39 -21.77
N ILE A 114 8.04 -8.65 -21.77
CA ILE A 114 9.44 -9.12 -21.90
C ILE A 114 9.80 -9.10 -23.38
N ASP A 115 8.92 -9.66 -24.21
CA ASP A 115 9.02 -9.66 -25.68
C ASP A 115 7.63 -9.75 -26.33
N GLN A 116 7.57 -10.20 -27.59
CA GLN A 116 6.30 -10.32 -28.34
C GLN A 116 5.37 -11.38 -27.76
N ASP A 117 5.93 -12.45 -27.18
CA ASP A 117 5.21 -13.66 -26.76
C ASP A 117 5.12 -13.80 -25.24
N ARG A 118 5.89 -13.02 -24.48
CA ARG A 118 6.02 -13.19 -23.02
C ARG A 118 5.69 -11.92 -22.26
N LEU A 119 4.85 -12.11 -21.24
CA LEU A 119 4.49 -11.10 -20.24
C LEU A 119 5.08 -11.47 -18.90
N GLY A 120 5.85 -10.54 -18.31
CA GLY A 120 6.25 -10.62 -16.90
C GLY A 120 5.18 -10.02 -16.00
N PHE A 121 4.90 -10.68 -14.88
CA PHE A 121 4.04 -10.14 -13.82
C PHE A 121 4.62 -10.43 -12.44
N VAL A 122 4.45 -9.47 -11.55
CA VAL A 122 4.98 -9.49 -10.18
C VAL A 122 3.88 -9.11 -9.22
N ILE A 123 3.84 -9.77 -8.07
CA ILE A 123 3.21 -9.29 -6.84
C ILE A 123 4.20 -9.48 -5.69
N ALA A 124 4.25 -8.52 -4.81
CA ALA A 124 5.26 -8.51 -3.75
C ALA A 124 4.79 -7.70 -2.55
N ASP A 125 5.34 -8.04 -1.39
CA ASP A 125 5.12 -7.37 -0.12
C ASP A 125 6.46 -7.16 0.59
N VAL A 126 6.74 -5.91 0.95
CA VAL A 126 7.95 -5.47 1.65
C VAL A 126 7.72 -5.48 3.15
N SER A 127 8.67 -6.03 3.88
CA SER A 127 8.65 -6.03 5.35
C SER A 127 8.53 -4.63 5.95
N GLY A 128 7.66 -4.47 6.94
CA GLY A 128 7.42 -3.19 7.61
C GLY A 128 6.35 -2.35 6.92
N LYS A 129 6.18 -1.09 7.34
CA LYS A 129 5.07 -0.23 6.90
C LYS A 129 5.46 1.24 6.81
N GLY A 130 4.78 1.97 5.93
CA GLY A 130 4.95 3.41 5.76
C GLY A 130 6.16 3.76 4.89
N VAL A 131 6.79 4.91 5.13
CA VAL A 131 7.79 5.50 4.24
C VAL A 131 8.99 4.58 3.96
N PRO A 132 9.62 3.91 4.96
CA PRO A 132 10.73 3.01 4.69
C PRO A 132 10.34 1.85 3.75
N ALA A 133 9.20 1.21 4.00
CA ALA A 133 8.69 0.13 3.17
C ALA A 133 8.38 0.62 1.74
N ALA A 134 7.78 1.81 1.59
CA ALA A 134 7.48 2.40 0.29
C ALA A 134 8.74 2.71 -0.55
N ILE A 135 9.82 3.15 0.10
CA ILE A 135 11.10 3.38 -0.58
C ILE A 135 11.70 2.05 -1.06
N PHE A 136 11.76 1.04 -0.17
CA PHE A 136 12.30 -0.27 -0.54
C PHE A 136 11.44 -0.98 -1.58
N MET A 137 10.11 -0.76 -1.56
CA MET A 137 9.18 -1.19 -2.61
C MET A 137 9.57 -0.63 -3.98
N ALA A 138 9.82 0.68 -4.08
CA ALA A 138 10.17 1.33 -5.33
C ALA A 138 11.52 0.81 -5.88
N ILE A 139 12.50 0.56 -5.00
CA ILE A 139 13.79 -0.06 -5.34
C ILE A 139 13.55 -1.50 -5.83
N SER A 140 12.86 -2.31 -5.05
CA SER A 140 12.60 -3.73 -5.35
C SER A 140 11.88 -3.90 -6.69
N ARG A 141 10.81 -3.13 -6.92
CA ARG A 141 10.08 -3.13 -8.19
C ARG A 141 10.99 -2.77 -9.37
N THR A 142 11.80 -1.71 -9.22
CA THR A 142 12.68 -1.23 -10.29
C THR A 142 13.76 -2.25 -10.63
N VAL A 143 14.39 -2.84 -9.62
CA VAL A 143 15.41 -3.87 -9.76
C VAL A 143 14.86 -5.12 -10.45
N ILE A 144 13.73 -5.66 -9.95
CA ILE A 144 13.10 -6.85 -10.53
C ILE A 144 12.72 -6.60 -11.98
N ARG A 145 12.08 -5.47 -12.30
CA ARG A 145 11.68 -5.14 -13.67
C ARG A 145 12.87 -5.00 -14.61
N ALA A 146 13.93 -4.31 -14.17
CA ALA A 146 15.12 -4.09 -15.00
C ALA A 146 15.83 -5.42 -15.35
N ILE A 147 15.91 -6.32 -14.39
CA ILE A 147 16.52 -7.66 -14.59
C ILE A 147 15.61 -8.53 -15.45
N ALA A 148 14.31 -8.56 -15.17
CA ALA A 148 13.33 -9.35 -15.90
C ALA A 148 13.26 -9.03 -17.41
N LEU A 149 13.59 -7.81 -17.82
CA LEU A 149 13.65 -7.41 -19.23
C LEU A 149 14.87 -7.98 -19.95
N THR A 150 15.88 -8.43 -19.23
CA THR A 150 17.14 -8.97 -19.79
C THR A 150 17.37 -10.44 -19.49
N GLU A 151 16.63 -10.98 -18.52
CA GLU A 151 16.77 -12.35 -18.05
C GLU A 151 15.57 -13.20 -18.50
N ASN A 152 15.85 -14.39 -19.03
CA ASN A 152 14.81 -15.28 -19.58
C ASN A 152 14.26 -16.29 -18.57
N SER A 153 14.94 -16.50 -17.45
CA SER A 153 14.57 -17.44 -16.39
C SER A 153 14.01 -16.70 -15.19
N ALA A 154 12.89 -17.19 -14.66
CA ALA A 154 12.25 -16.60 -13.48
C ALA A 154 13.16 -16.77 -12.24
N SER A 155 13.79 -17.92 -12.09
CA SER A 155 14.71 -18.21 -10.97
C SER A 155 15.97 -17.33 -11.02
N MET A 156 16.57 -17.17 -12.20
CA MET A 156 17.74 -16.29 -12.38
C MET A 156 17.40 -14.81 -12.16
N CYS A 157 16.22 -14.39 -12.58
CA CYS A 157 15.72 -13.04 -12.29
C CYS A 157 15.64 -12.81 -10.78
N MET A 158 15.06 -13.73 -10.01
CA MET A 158 14.98 -13.63 -8.56
C MET A 158 16.36 -13.65 -7.90
N GLN A 159 17.27 -14.54 -8.33
CA GLN A 159 18.61 -14.63 -7.76
C GLN A 159 19.43 -13.34 -7.97
N ARG A 160 19.39 -12.77 -9.18
CA ARG A 160 20.09 -11.51 -9.47
C ARG A 160 19.47 -10.33 -8.73
N SER A 161 18.14 -10.29 -8.65
CA SER A 161 17.41 -9.28 -7.89
C SER A 161 17.75 -9.35 -6.40
N ASN A 162 17.79 -10.56 -5.84
CA ASN A 162 18.16 -10.78 -4.44
C ASN A 162 19.54 -10.20 -4.13
N ASN A 163 20.55 -10.51 -4.95
CA ASN A 163 21.92 -10.07 -4.70
C ASN A 163 22.06 -8.54 -4.72
N ILE A 164 21.31 -7.86 -5.58
CA ILE A 164 21.26 -6.39 -5.58
C ILE A 164 20.53 -5.88 -4.33
N LEU A 165 19.36 -6.45 -4.02
CA LEU A 165 18.55 -6.01 -2.88
C LEU A 165 19.25 -6.25 -1.53
N CYS A 166 20.05 -7.29 -1.39
CA CYS A 166 20.89 -7.50 -0.21
C CYS A 166 21.93 -6.39 0.00
N GLN A 167 22.40 -5.76 -1.08
CA GLN A 167 23.36 -4.65 -0.99
C GLN A 167 22.67 -3.33 -0.64
N GLU A 168 21.42 -3.16 -1.07
CA GLU A 168 20.61 -1.94 -0.86
C GLU A 168 19.74 -2.02 0.41
N SER A 169 19.70 -3.19 1.07
CA SER A 169 18.86 -3.38 2.27
C SER A 169 19.41 -2.58 3.45
N VAL A 170 18.53 -1.82 4.09
CA VAL A 170 18.79 -1.06 5.32
C VAL A 170 17.85 -1.58 6.39
N ASN A 171 18.35 -1.74 7.62
CA ASN A 171 17.56 -2.23 8.77
C ASN A 171 16.92 -3.61 8.53
N ASP A 172 17.64 -4.53 7.89
CA ASP A 172 17.18 -5.91 7.63
C ASP A 172 15.85 -5.99 6.84
N MET A 173 15.59 -5.01 5.98
CA MET A 173 14.41 -5.01 5.13
C MET A 173 14.52 -6.10 4.07
N PHE A 174 13.41 -6.78 3.84
CA PHE A 174 13.27 -7.84 2.84
C PHE A 174 11.94 -7.69 2.09
N VAL A 175 11.80 -8.46 1.02
CA VAL A 175 10.57 -8.49 0.24
C VAL A 175 10.18 -9.91 -0.11
N THR A 176 8.92 -10.26 0.08
CA THR A 176 8.31 -11.48 -0.47
C THR A 176 7.87 -11.21 -1.90
N VAL A 177 8.16 -12.12 -2.83
CA VAL A 177 7.87 -11.92 -4.25
C VAL A 177 7.34 -13.19 -4.89
N PHE A 178 6.24 -13.04 -5.64
CA PHE A 178 5.86 -13.98 -6.68
C PHE A 178 6.11 -13.36 -8.04
N TYR A 179 6.99 -13.94 -8.84
CA TYR A 179 7.29 -13.51 -10.20
C TYR A 179 6.94 -14.61 -11.19
N GLY A 180 6.14 -14.26 -12.20
CA GLY A 180 5.74 -15.15 -13.28
C GLY A 180 6.05 -14.61 -14.66
N ILE A 181 6.44 -15.50 -15.56
CA ILE A 181 6.61 -15.26 -17.00
C ILE A 181 5.52 -16.04 -17.72
N LEU A 182 4.55 -15.34 -18.26
CA LEU A 182 3.45 -15.91 -19.05
C LEU A 182 3.81 -15.96 -20.52
N ASN A 183 3.69 -17.14 -21.12
CA ASN A 183 3.59 -17.24 -22.58
C ASN A 183 2.14 -17.00 -23.00
N ILE A 184 1.90 -15.89 -23.71
CA ILE A 184 0.54 -15.42 -24.04
C ILE A 184 -0.19 -16.30 -25.06
N HIS A 185 0.53 -17.15 -25.81
CA HIS A 185 -0.06 -18.05 -26.79
C HIS A 185 -0.43 -19.41 -26.17
N THR A 186 0.44 -19.91 -25.30
CA THR A 186 0.25 -21.26 -24.73
C THR A 186 -0.47 -21.27 -23.40
N GLY A 187 -0.57 -20.13 -22.69
CA GLY A 187 -1.09 -20.05 -21.34
C GLY A 187 -0.17 -20.72 -20.30
N THR A 188 1.10 -20.98 -20.65
CA THR A 188 2.08 -21.53 -19.71
C THR A 188 2.72 -20.39 -18.92
N VAL A 189 2.74 -20.52 -17.59
CA VAL A 189 3.39 -19.60 -16.66
C VAL A 189 4.60 -20.31 -16.05
N THR A 190 5.80 -19.81 -16.33
CA THR A 190 7.01 -20.17 -15.60
C THR A 190 7.19 -19.21 -14.44
N TYR A 191 7.30 -19.68 -13.20
CA TYR A 191 7.30 -18.81 -12.04
C TYR A 191 8.33 -19.20 -10.98
N SER A 192 8.74 -18.21 -10.17
CA SER A 192 9.51 -18.38 -8.94
C SER A 192 8.78 -17.67 -7.79
N ASN A 193 8.77 -18.29 -6.61
CA ASN A 193 8.09 -17.75 -5.43
C ASN A 193 9.09 -17.61 -4.28
N ALA A 194 9.51 -16.40 -4.03
CA ALA A 194 10.42 -16.02 -2.97
C ALA A 194 9.63 -15.67 -1.68
N GLY A 195 9.06 -16.69 -1.03
CA GLY A 195 8.39 -16.55 0.26
C GLY A 195 7.02 -15.84 0.23
N HIS A 196 6.46 -15.55 -0.95
CA HIS A 196 5.17 -14.88 -1.07
C HIS A 196 4.00 -15.85 -0.93
N ASN A 197 2.81 -15.33 -0.58
CA ASN A 197 1.58 -16.11 -0.49
C ASN A 197 1.32 -16.87 -1.80
N PRO A 198 1.08 -18.20 -1.74
CA PRO A 198 0.83 -18.99 -2.93
C PRO A 198 -0.42 -18.50 -3.66
N PRO A 199 -0.34 -18.17 -4.96
CA PRO A 199 -1.51 -17.81 -5.75
C PRO A 199 -2.56 -18.93 -5.79
N ILE A 200 -3.80 -18.56 -6.05
CA ILE A 200 -4.93 -19.48 -6.20
C ILE A 200 -5.24 -19.63 -7.69
N LEU A 201 -5.12 -20.85 -8.20
CA LEU A 201 -5.60 -21.21 -9.52
C LEU A 201 -7.08 -21.57 -9.42
N MET A 202 -7.93 -20.80 -10.06
CA MET A 202 -9.36 -21.03 -10.20
C MET A 202 -9.64 -21.53 -11.61
N LYS A 203 -10.00 -22.81 -11.76
CA LYS A 203 -10.33 -23.37 -13.05
C LYS A 203 -11.75 -23.03 -13.45
N LYS A 204 -11.99 -22.99 -14.76
CA LYS A 204 -13.30 -22.71 -15.32
C LYS A 204 -14.40 -23.69 -14.84
N ASP A 205 -14.03 -24.92 -14.48
CA ASP A 205 -14.95 -25.95 -13.96
C ASP A 205 -15.35 -25.74 -12.49
N GLY A 206 -14.85 -24.69 -11.83
CA GLY A 206 -15.10 -24.37 -10.43
C GLY A 206 -14.10 -25.01 -9.46
N SER A 207 -13.17 -25.84 -9.95
CA SER A 207 -12.11 -26.38 -9.10
C SER A 207 -11.07 -25.30 -8.78
N ILE A 208 -10.61 -25.29 -7.53
CA ILE A 208 -9.56 -24.36 -7.07
C ILE A 208 -8.40 -25.13 -6.47
N SER A 209 -7.20 -24.61 -6.65
CA SER A 209 -5.97 -25.15 -6.06
C SER A 209 -4.97 -24.04 -5.79
N LYS A 210 -4.16 -24.20 -4.76
CA LYS A 210 -3.00 -23.32 -4.57
C LYS A 210 -1.90 -23.69 -5.55
N VAL A 211 -1.22 -22.67 -6.08
CA VAL A 211 -0.03 -22.88 -6.89
C VAL A 211 1.11 -23.36 -5.97
N PRO A 212 1.77 -24.48 -6.27
CA PRO A 212 2.83 -25.02 -5.41
C PRO A 212 3.98 -24.02 -5.26
N PRO A 213 4.41 -23.66 -4.03
CA PRO A 213 5.55 -22.77 -3.85
C PRO A 213 6.84 -23.42 -4.38
N THR A 214 7.83 -22.62 -4.78
CA THR A 214 9.16 -23.13 -5.17
C THR A 214 10.00 -23.52 -3.95
N GLY A 215 9.67 -22.98 -2.79
CA GLY A 215 10.35 -23.27 -1.51
C GLY A 215 11.57 -22.38 -1.27
N ASP A 216 11.63 -21.26 -1.98
CA ASP A 216 12.73 -20.32 -1.92
C ASP A 216 12.55 -19.28 -0.80
N MET A 217 13.64 -18.63 -0.43
CA MET A 217 13.64 -17.58 0.58
C MET A 217 13.19 -16.24 0.01
N ILE A 218 12.78 -15.34 0.91
CA ILE A 218 12.53 -13.94 0.64
C ILE A 218 13.73 -13.24 0.02
N LEU A 219 13.52 -12.20 -0.78
CA LEU A 219 14.60 -11.40 -1.37
C LEU A 219 15.14 -10.36 -0.39
N GLY A 220 16.44 -10.08 -0.47
CA GLY A 220 17.11 -9.06 0.33
C GLY A 220 17.62 -9.54 1.69
N ALA A 221 17.42 -10.82 2.04
CA ALA A 221 17.80 -11.36 3.34
C ALA A 221 19.19 -12.04 3.34
N ILE A 222 19.50 -12.84 2.33
CA ILE A 222 20.74 -13.62 2.26
C ILE A 222 21.35 -13.52 0.87
N ASN A 223 22.60 -13.06 0.78
CA ASN A 223 23.36 -13.04 -0.47
C ASN A 223 23.53 -14.44 -1.05
N ASP A 224 23.55 -14.53 -2.37
CA ASP A 224 23.79 -15.75 -3.13
C ASP A 224 22.80 -16.90 -2.82
N ALA A 225 21.60 -16.56 -2.29
CA ALA A 225 20.54 -17.52 -2.13
C ALA A 225 20.12 -18.09 -3.51
N CYS A 226 19.90 -19.41 -3.56
CA CYS A 226 19.45 -20.09 -4.77
C CYS A 226 17.92 -19.99 -4.88
N TYR A 227 17.46 -19.78 -6.11
CA TYR A 227 16.02 -19.72 -6.44
C TYR A 227 15.69 -20.77 -7.49
N HIS A 228 14.48 -21.29 -7.43
CA HIS A 228 13.99 -22.33 -8.32
C HIS A 228 12.80 -21.81 -9.13
N GLU A 229 12.50 -22.46 -10.22
CA GLU A 229 11.31 -22.16 -11.01
C GLU A 229 10.46 -23.41 -11.23
N LYS A 230 9.17 -23.20 -11.42
CA LYS A 230 8.17 -24.22 -11.76
C LYS A 230 7.30 -23.73 -12.88
N GLU A 231 6.57 -24.63 -13.49
CA GLU A 231 5.62 -24.33 -14.53
C GLU A 231 4.18 -24.60 -14.08
N LEU A 232 3.29 -23.71 -14.50
CA LEU A 232 1.86 -23.81 -14.35
C LEU A 232 1.21 -23.71 -15.73
N LYS A 233 0.35 -24.63 -16.09
CA LYS A 233 -0.44 -24.57 -17.31
C LYS A 233 -1.85 -24.05 -17.02
N MET A 234 -2.23 -22.96 -17.66
CA MET A 234 -3.57 -22.40 -17.61
C MET A 234 -4.32 -22.73 -18.90
N SER A 235 -5.56 -23.20 -18.75
CA SER A 235 -6.49 -23.37 -19.85
C SER A 235 -7.31 -22.08 -20.07
N PRO A 236 -7.85 -21.86 -21.29
CA PRO A 236 -8.72 -20.72 -21.54
C PRO A 236 -9.93 -20.69 -20.60
N GLY A 237 -10.06 -19.56 -19.87
CA GLY A 237 -11.10 -19.35 -18.86
C GLY A 237 -10.67 -19.70 -17.43
N ASP A 238 -9.45 -20.21 -17.23
CA ASP A 238 -8.87 -20.33 -15.89
C ASP A 238 -8.39 -18.96 -15.39
N ASN A 239 -8.53 -18.70 -14.09
CA ASN A 239 -8.03 -17.50 -13.43
C ASN A 239 -6.90 -17.83 -12.48
N LEU A 240 -5.85 -17.03 -12.49
CA LEU A 240 -4.81 -17.01 -11.48
C LEU A 240 -5.04 -15.78 -10.58
N PHE A 241 -5.37 -16.02 -9.32
CA PHE A 241 -5.57 -14.98 -8.32
C PHE A 241 -4.36 -14.90 -7.39
N LEU A 242 -3.74 -13.72 -7.34
CA LEU A 242 -2.59 -13.41 -6.51
C LEU A 242 -3.01 -12.38 -5.45
N TYR A 243 -2.47 -12.49 -4.25
CA TYR A 243 -2.83 -11.63 -3.13
C TYR A 243 -1.71 -11.52 -2.11
N THR A 244 -1.64 -10.41 -1.39
CA THR A 244 -0.78 -10.22 -0.23
C THR A 244 -1.49 -10.67 1.05
N ASP A 245 -0.75 -10.87 2.11
CA ASP A 245 -1.26 -11.35 3.39
C ASP A 245 -2.31 -10.40 4.00
N GLY A 246 -2.25 -9.09 3.71
CA GLY A 246 -3.27 -8.14 4.12
C GLY A 246 -4.71 -8.50 3.70
N VAL A 247 -4.90 -9.35 2.67
CA VAL A 247 -6.21 -9.91 2.33
C VAL A 247 -6.67 -10.92 3.37
N THR A 248 -5.82 -11.88 3.73
CA THR A 248 -6.16 -12.97 4.66
C THR A 248 -6.05 -12.58 6.13
N GLU A 249 -5.19 -11.61 6.44
CA GLU A 249 -4.96 -11.07 7.77
C GLU A 249 -5.82 -9.84 8.09
N ALA A 250 -6.68 -9.41 7.15
CA ALA A 250 -7.67 -8.38 7.39
C ALA A 250 -8.49 -8.71 8.65
N MET A 251 -8.56 -7.80 9.60
CA MET A 251 -9.09 -8.04 10.95
C MET A 251 -10.38 -7.25 11.17
N ASN A 252 -11.38 -7.89 11.77
CA ASN A 252 -12.61 -7.21 12.17
C ASN A 252 -12.52 -6.62 13.59
N THR A 253 -13.57 -5.94 14.03
CA THR A 253 -13.66 -5.32 15.38
C THR A 253 -13.63 -6.33 16.53
N LYS A 254 -13.78 -7.63 16.27
CA LYS A 254 -13.67 -8.72 17.25
C LYS A 254 -12.30 -9.37 17.24
N HIS A 255 -11.33 -8.81 16.51
CA HIS A 255 -9.99 -9.38 16.30
C HIS A 255 -9.98 -10.76 15.61
N GLU A 256 -10.99 -11.07 14.82
CA GLU A 256 -11.01 -12.25 13.97
C GLU A 256 -10.38 -11.91 12.62
N LEU A 257 -9.57 -12.82 12.07
CA LEU A 257 -9.00 -12.67 10.73
C LEU A 257 -10.00 -13.06 9.66
N TYR A 258 -9.94 -12.41 8.50
CA TYR A 258 -10.69 -12.84 7.30
C TYR A 258 -10.38 -14.29 6.95
N SER A 259 -9.14 -14.66 7.02
CA SER A 259 -8.56 -15.99 6.85
C SER A 259 -8.55 -16.51 5.41
N GLU A 260 -7.62 -17.40 5.16
CA GLU A 260 -7.47 -18.08 3.88
C GLU A 260 -8.70 -18.94 3.55
N GLN A 261 -9.36 -19.52 4.55
CA GLN A 261 -10.54 -20.34 4.33
C GLN A 261 -11.67 -19.54 3.66
N ARG A 262 -11.98 -18.32 4.18
CA ARG A 262 -12.98 -17.43 3.57
C ARG A 262 -12.58 -17.00 2.16
N LEU A 263 -11.29 -16.71 1.95
CA LEU A 263 -10.78 -16.39 0.63
C LEU A 263 -11.02 -17.53 -0.36
N LEU A 264 -10.69 -18.77 0.00
CA LEU A 264 -10.91 -19.95 -0.85
C LEU A 264 -12.39 -20.21 -1.13
N GLU A 265 -13.27 -20.01 -0.15
CA GLU A 265 -14.71 -20.11 -0.32
C GLU A 265 -15.24 -19.11 -1.34
N ASN A 266 -14.79 -17.84 -1.25
CA ASN A 266 -15.13 -16.81 -2.22
C ASN A 266 -14.57 -17.11 -3.62
N CYS A 267 -13.32 -17.53 -3.74
CA CYS A 267 -12.71 -17.91 -5.00
C CYS A 267 -13.51 -19.01 -5.73
N ARG A 268 -14.09 -20.00 -5.01
CA ARG A 268 -14.93 -21.03 -5.62
C ARG A 268 -16.16 -20.45 -6.31
N THR A 269 -16.76 -19.43 -5.74
CA THR A 269 -17.98 -18.80 -6.29
C THR A 269 -17.69 -17.90 -7.49
N LEU A 270 -16.43 -17.50 -7.65
CA LEU A 270 -15.96 -16.57 -8.67
C LEU A 270 -15.27 -17.25 -9.86
N ALA A 271 -15.18 -18.58 -9.86
CA ALA A 271 -14.58 -19.32 -10.96
C ALA A 271 -15.28 -19.01 -12.29
N GLY A 272 -14.50 -18.74 -13.33
CA GLY A 272 -14.99 -18.37 -14.67
C GLY A 272 -15.48 -16.93 -14.81
N LYS A 273 -15.39 -16.10 -13.77
CA LYS A 273 -15.62 -14.65 -13.85
C LYS A 273 -14.43 -13.94 -14.48
N ASN A 274 -14.64 -12.71 -14.97
CA ASN A 274 -13.53 -11.90 -15.48
C ASN A 274 -12.64 -11.38 -14.32
N PRO A 275 -11.38 -11.02 -14.57
CA PRO A 275 -10.44 -10.60 -13.53
C PRO A 275 -10.93 -9.42 -12.69
N LYS A 276 -11.61 -8.47 -13.30
CA LYS A 276 -12.14 -7.31 -12.59
C LYS A 276 -13.23 -7.72 -11.58
N GLU A 277 -14.20 -8.53 -12.01
CA GLU A 277 -15.24 -9.04 -11.10
C GLU A 277 -14.65 -9.84 -9.95
N VAL A 278 -13.60 -10.64 -10.20
CA VAL A 278 -12.91 -11.42 -9.15
C VAL A 278 -12.30 -10.50 -8.10
N VAL A 279 -11.48 -9.55 -8.53
CA VAL A 279 -10.78 -8.64 -7.61
C VAL A 279 -11.76 -7.75 -6.87
N GLU A 280 -12.72 -7.13 -7.56
CA GLU A 280 -13.71 -6.25 -6.93
C GLU A 280 -14.56 -7.00 -5.90
N LYS A 281 -15.01 -8.21 -6.21
CA LYS A 281 -15.83 -8.98 -5.27
C LYS A 281 -15.07 -9.46 -4.04
N ILE A 282 -13.82 -9.88 -4.20
CA ILE A 282 -12.97 -10.24 -3.05
C ILE A 282 -12.70 -9.00 -2.19
N THR A 283 -12.37 -7.87 -2.82
CA THR A 283 -12.16 -6.60 -2.09
C THR A 283 -13.42 -6.16 -1.34
N GLU A 284 -14.60 -6.29 -1.96
CA GLU A 284 -15.89 -6.00 -1.32
C GLU A 284 -16.12 -6.88 -0.08
N THR A 285 -15.92 -8.21 -0.21
CA THR A 285 -16.14 -9.15 0.91
C THR A 285 -15.16 -8.93 2.06
N VAL A 286 -13.92 -8.56 1.76
CA VAL A 286 -12.94 -8.16 2.79
C VAL A 286 -13.41 -6.85 3.45
N GLY A 287 -13.83 -5.85 2.66
CA GLY A 287 -14.35 -4.58 3.17
C GLY A 287 -15.57 -4.75 4.09
N GLU A 288 -16.52 -5.61 3.71
CA GLU A 288 -17.69 -5.95 4.53
C GLU A 288 -17.29 -6.62 5.85
N PHE A 289 -16.27 -7.47 5.83
CA PHE A 289 -15.80 -8.18 7.01
C PHE A 289 -15.10 -7.27 8.02
N VAL A 290 -14.37 -6.25 7.56
CA VAL A 290 -13.60 -5.33 8.42
C VAL A 290 -14.35 -4.08 8.82
N VAL A 291 -15.65 -3.96 8.54
CA VAL A 291 -16.43 -2.75 8.85
C VAL A 291 -16.24 -2.30 10.29
N GLY A 292 -15.78 -1.04 10.46
CA GLY A 292 -15.53 -0.44 11.77
C GLY A 292 -14.16 -0.75 12.38
N ALA A 293 -13.34 -1.59 11.75
CA ALA A 293 -11.95 -1.83 12.16
C ALA A 293 -10.98 -0.96 11.35
N VAL A 294 -9.82 -0.66 11.94
CA VAL A 294 -8.73 0.02 11.24
C VAL A 294 -7.97 -1.01 10.40
N GLN A 295 -7.69 -0.68 9.15
CA GLN A 295 -6.89 -1.53 8.27
C GLN A 295 -5.49 -1.76 8.87
N SER A 296 -5.11 -3.02 9.04
CA SER A 296 -3.86 -3.43 9.69
C SER A 296 -2.69 -3.52 8.73
N ASP A 297 -2.93 -3.91 7.48
CA ASP A 297 -1.90 -4.07 6.44
C ASP A 297 -2.37 -3.61 5.07
N ASP A 298 -1.41 -3.45 4.14
CA ASP A 298 -1.69 -3.17 2.75
C ASP A 298 -2.49 -4.33 2.14
N ILE A 299 -3.51 -4.02 1.35
CA ILE A 299 -4.36 -5.02 0.69
C ILE A 299 -4.10 -4.95 -0.80
N THR A 300 -3.44 -5.96 -1.35
CA THR A 300 -3.18 -6.05 -2.77
C THR A 300 -3.72 -7.35 -3.34
N SER A 301 -4.41 -7.26 -4.47
CA SER A 301 -4.93 -8.40 -5.20
C SER A 301 -4.84 -8.19 -6.70
N VAL A 302 -4.50 -9.27 -7.40
CA VAL A 302 -4.35 -9.32 -8.84
C VAL A 302 -5.08 -10.55 -9.36
N SER A 303 -5.85 -10.41 -10.41
CA SER A 303 -6.42 -11.53 -11.13
C SER A 303 -6.00 -11.47 -12.59
N TYR A 304 -5.58 -12.61 -13.10
CA TYR A 304 -5.23 -12.84 -14.49
C TYR A 304 -6.07 -13.97 -15.06
N THR A 305 -6.60 -13.85 -16.26
CA THR A 305 -7.25 -14.95 -16.98
C THR A 305 -6.64 -15.15 -18.36
N HIS A 306 -6.43 -16.42 -18.72
CA HIS A 306 -6.06 -16.78 -20.09
C HIS A 306 -7.31 -16.89 -20.95
N LEU A 307 -7.30 -16.26 -22.12
CA LEU A 307 -8.39 -16.30 -23.09
C LEU A 307 -7.96 -17.16 -24.30
N ARG A 308 -8.91 -17.68 -25.06
CA ARG A 308 -8.56 -18.27 -26.36
C ARG A 308 -7.97 -17.18 -27.26
N ALA A 309 -6.85 -17.47 -27.91
CA ALA A 309 -6.43 -16.66 -29.03
C ALA A 309 -7.61 -16.65 -30.02
N HIS A 310 -8.12 -15.46 -30.36
CA HIS A 310 -8.99 -15.34 -31.50
C HIS A 310 -8.17 -15.80 -32.70
N GLU A 311 -8.57 -16.88 -33.35
CA GLU A 311 -8.13 -17.15 -34.71
C GLU A 311 -8.42 -15.86 -35.48
N THR A 312 -7.38 -15.16 -35.90
CA THR A 312 -7.51 -14.09 -36.84
C THR A 312 -8.05 -14.76 -38.10
N GLU A 313 -9.35 -14.60 -38.35
CA GLU A 313 -9.92 -14.88 -39.66
C GLU A 313 -9.14 -14.02 -40.65
N LEU A 314 -8.21 -14.67 -41.35
CA LEU A 314 -7.60 -14.16 -42.57
C LEU A 314 -8.72 -14.12 -43.61
N HIS A 315 -9.29 -12.92 -43.78
CA HIS A 315 -10.04 -12.58 -44.99
C HIS A 315 -9.20 -11.65 -45.88
#